data_473cc836ad7d66f67045efe3e32723b0
#
_entry.id   473cc836ad7d66f67045efe3e32723b0
#
_cell.length_a   1.000
_cell.length_b   1.000
_cell.length_c   1.000
_cell.angle_alpha   90.00
_cell.angle_beta   90.00
_cell.angle_gamma   90.00
#
_symmetry.space_group_name_H-M   'P 1'
#
loop_
_entity.id
_entity.type
_entity.pdbx_description
1 polymer ?
#
loop_
_entity_poly.entity_id
_entity_poly.type
_entity_poly.pdbx_seq_one_letter_code
_entity_poly.pdbx_strand_id
1 'polypeptide(L)'
;MDFSLFYDKFEEQVNTDELYLGYYLHLIEDCVFRKYIYYGLGLLEMRGKDGFLEQLYRDYHSVNGYLVKKYEIKKLPPVPKGLGGEVINEIYPFEAEMFLSDMRGDINDTYYGDEKYFTAKNAEEVIRLCVNVCARETEALGRGEHFTAPDEYIWEAIK
;
A
#
# COMPACT_ATOMS: atom_id res chain seq x y z
N MET A 1 2.43 12.19 -1.24
CA MET A 1 2.98 11.26 -2.26
C MET A 1 2.14 11.52 -3.49
N ASP A 2 2.77 11.81 -4.61
CA ASP A 2 2.09 12.14 -5.86
C ASP A 2 2.44 11.05 -6.88
N PHE A 3 1.49 10.14 -7.11
CA PHE A 3 1.68 9.02 -8.05
C PHE A 3 1.72 9.47 -9.52
N SER A 4 1.18 10.66 -9.84
CA SER A 4 1.25 11.20 -11.18
C SER A 4 2.67 11.57 -11.57
N LEU A 5 3.47 12.12 -10.66
CA LEU A 5 4.88 12.42 -10.91
C LEU A 5 5.70 11.15 -11.20
N PHE A 6 5.32 10.03 -10.59
CA PHE A 6 5.94 8.73 -10.92
C PHE A 6 5.54 8.29 -12.32
N TYR A 7 4.25 8.36 -12.64
CA TYR A 7 3.76 8.01 -13.97
C TYR A 7 4.41 8.87 -15.06
N ASP A 8 4.39 10.20 -14.89
CA ASP A 8 4.99 11.13 -15.87
C ASP A 8 6.47 10.83 -16.15
N LYS A 9 7.19 10.37 -15.12
CA LYS A 9 8.61 10.02 -15.25
C LYS A 9 8.85 8.66 -15.90
N PHE A 10 7.98 7.70 -15.65
CA PHE A 10 8.15 6.29 -16.02
C PHE A 10 7.00 5.73 -16.87
N GLU A 11 6.31 6.57 -17.64
CA GLU A 11 5.14 6.21 -18.44
C GLU A 11 5.39 4.97 -19.33
N GLU A 12 6.50 4.95 -20.07
CA GLU A 12 6.86 3.83 -20.94
C GLU A 12 7.03 2.54 -20.13
N GLN A 13 7.75 2.61 -19.01
CA GLN A 13 8.01 1.46 -18.15
C GLN A 13 6.71 0.98 -17.46
N VAL A 14 5.86 1.87 -16.96
CA VAL A 14 4.56 1.49 -16.37
C VAL A 14 3.70 0.73 -17.37
N ASN A 15 3.75 1.08 -18.66
CA ASN A 15 2.97 0.43 -19.71
C ASN A 15 3.59 -0.85 -20.27
N THR A 16 4.87 -1.15 -19.97
CA THR A 16 5.60 -2.27 -20.58
C THR A 16 6.26 -3.23 -19.59
N ASP A 17 6.36 -2.86 -18.33
CA ASP A 17 7.06 -3.62 -17.27
C ASP A 17 6.18 -3.77 -16.03
N GLU A 18 5.94 -5.03 -15.63
CA GLU A 18 5.07 -5.37 -14.50
C GLU A 18 5.59 -4.82 -13.15
N LEU A 19 6.91 -4.64 -12.99
CA LEU A 19 7.48 -4.06 -11.78
C LEU A 19 7.10 -2.58 -11.63
N TYR A 20 7.22 -1.81 -12.71
CA TYR A 20 6.86 -0.39 -12.70
C TYR A 20 5.36 -0.20 -12.58
N LEU A 21 4.56 -1.01 -13.26
CA LEU A 21 3.11 -1.01 -13.09
C LEU A 21 2.73 -1.33 -11.63
N GLY A 22 3.32 -2.38 -11.06
CA GLY A 22 3.07 -2.77 -9.67
C GLY A 22 3.43 -1.66 -8.69
N TYR A 23 4.55 -0.97 -8.89
CA TYR A 23 4.96 0.15 -8.05
C TYR A 23 4.03 1.37 -8.20
N TYR A 24 3.61 1.69 -9.42
CA TYR A 24 2.63 2.74 -9.68
C TYR A 24 1.30 2.46 -8.96
N LEU A 25 0.79 1.24 -9.08
CA LEU A 25 -0.43 0.84 -8.40
C LEU A 25 -0.27 0.87 -6.87
N HIS A 26 0.89 0.47 -6.34
CA HIS A 26 1.20 0.59 -4.91
C HIS A 26 1.13 2.05 -4.42
N LEU A 27 1.63 3.02 -5.19
CA LEU A 27 1.52 4.44 -4.84
C LEU A 27 0.05 4.90 -4.78
N ILE A 28 -0.80 4.40 -5.68
CA ILE A 28 -2.24 4.65 -5.65
C ILE A 28 -2.88 4.00 -4.41
N GLU A 29 -2.54 2.74 -4.11
CA GLU A 29 -3.02 2.04 -2.92
C GLU A 29 -2.66 2.77 -1.64
N ASP A 30 -1.44 3.27 -1.53
CA ASP A 30 -1.00 4.10 -0.41
C ASP A 30 -1.86 5.37 -0.25
N CYS A 31 -2.21 6.01 -1.36
CA CYS A 31 -3.08 7.17 -1.34
C CYS A 31 -4.51 6.81 -0.87
N VAL A 32 -5.08 5.72 -1.41
CA VAL A 32 -6.40 5.20 -0.99
C VAL A 32 -6.40 4.85 0.49
N PHE A 33 -5.37 4.10 0.93
CA PHE A 33 -5.22 3.68 2.31
C PHE A 33 -5.13 4.86 3.28
N ARG A 34 -4.30 5.85 2.97
CA ARG A 34 -4.15 7.06 3.78
C ARG A 34 -5.45 7.87 3.85
N LYS A 35 -6.15 8.03 2.72
CA LYS A 35 -7.45 8.69 2.68
C LYS A 35 -8.46 7.95 3.57
N TYR A 36 -8.49 6.63 3.50
CA TYR A 36 -9.36 5.79 4.32
C TYR A 36 -9.05 5.94 5.82
N ILE A 37 -7.77 5.80 6.22
CA ILE A 37 -7.36 5.89 7.64
C ILE A 37 -7.65 7.27 8.22
N TYR A 38 -7.19 8.33 7.58
CA TYR A 38 -7.23 9.64 8.18
C TYR A 38 -8.59 10.32 8.06
N TYR A 39 -9.27 10.16 6.92
CA TYR A 39 -10.56 10.82 6.69
C TYR A 39 -11.74 9.84 6.85
N GLY A 40 -11.64 8.65 6.33
CA GLY A 40 -12.68 7.64 6.44
C GLY A 40 -12.93 7.18 7.88
N LEU A 41 -11.86 6.89 8.62
CA LEU A 41 -11.93 6.52 10.04
C LEU A 41 -11.83 7.72 11.00
N GLY A 42 -11.60 8.93 10.49
CA GLY A 42 -11.52 10.14 11.32
C GLY A 42 -10.27 10.21 12.21
N LEU A 43 -9.18 9.50 11.85
CA LEU A 43 -7.98 9.43 12.68
C LEU A 43 -6.99 10.59 12.47
N LEU A 44 -7.34 11.57 11.63
CA LEU A 44 -6.46 12.70 11.34
C LEU A 44 -6.08 13.48 12.61
N GLU A 45 -7.05 13.72 13.50
CA GLU A 45 -6.83 14.44 14.76
C GLU A 45 -6.02 13.65 15.80
N MET A 46 -5.84 12.36 15.55
CA MET A 46 -5.00 11.50 16.41
C MET A 46 -3.53 11.58 16.03
N ARG A 47 -3.22 12.06 14.82
CA ARG A 47 -1.86 12.18 14.34
C ARG A 47 -1.04 13.11 15.25
N GLY A 48 0.09 12.61 15.73
CA GLY A 48 0.97 13.33 16.66
C GLY A 48 0.59 13.23 18.15
N LYS A 49 -0.48 12.52 18.49
CA LYS A 49 -0.77 12.19 19.90
C LYS A 49 0.12 11.04 20.37
N ASP A 50 0.56 11.15 21.63
CA ASP A 50 1.41 10.13 22.23
C ASP A 50 0.74 8.74 22.21
N GLY A 51 1.51 7.73 21.82
CA GLY A 51 1.06 6.34 21.76
C GLY A 51 0.13 5.99 20.59
N PHE A 52 -0.30 6.99 19.78
CA PHE A 52 -1.21 6.71 18.66
C PHE A 52 -0.56 5.81 17.60
N LEU A 53 0.63 6.15 17.14
CA LEU A 53 1.32 5.38 16.09
C LEU A 53 1.69 3.98 16.58
N GLU A 54 2.15 3.86 17.84
CA GLU A 54 2.47 2.57 18.43
C GLU A 54 1.25 1.64 18.44
N GLN A 55 0.09 2.16 18.90
CA GLN A 55 -1.14 1.39 18.87
C GLN A 55 -1.61 1.06 17.45
N LEU A 56 -1.49 2.00 16.50
CA LEU A 56 -1.87 1.77 15.11
C LEU A 56 -1.01 0.67 14.46
N TYR A 57 0.30 0.64 14.72
CA TYR A 57 1.17 -0.43 14.24
C TYR A 57 0.84 -1.77 14.91
N ARG A 58 0.51 -1.77 16.19
CA ARG A 58 0.03 -2.98 16.87
C ARG A 58 -1.25 -3.51 16.24
N ASP A 59 -2.18 -2.62 15.87
CA ASP A 59 -3.40 -2.99 15.16
C ASP A 59 -3.06 -3.62 13.79
N TYR A 60 -2.10 -3.05 13.04
CA TYR A 60 -1.67 -3.61 11.75
C TYR A 60 -1.12 -5.03 11.90
N HIS A 61 -0.24 -5.26 12.86
CA HIS A 61 0.29 -6.61 13.13
C HIS A 61 -0.82 -7.60 13.50
N SER A 62 -1.76 -7.20 14.36
CA SER A 62 -2.91 -8.05 14.68
C SER A 62 -3.74 -8.38 13.43
N VAL A 63 -4.03 -7.36 12.62
CA VAL A 63 -4.80 -7.52 11.37
C VAL A 63 -4.06 -8.37 10.35
N ASN A 64 -2.73 -8.27 10.23
CA ASN A 64 -1.92 -9.15 9.37
C ASN A 64 -2.15 -10.62 9.74
N GLY A 65 -2.09 -10.96 11.03
CA GLY A 65 -2.40 -12.31 11.51
C GLY A 65 -3.80 -12.80 11.15
N TYR A 66 -4.80 -11.91 11.19
CA TYR A 66 -6.15 -12.23 10.73
C TYR A 66 -6.21 -12.52 9.23
N LEU A 67 -5.61 -11.65 8.40
CA LEU A 67 -5.61 -11.77 6.94
C LEU A 67 -4.88 -13.03 6.48
N VAL A 68 -3.72 -13.30 7.05
CA VAL A 68 -2.93 -14.51 6.78
C VAL A 68 -3.75 -15.77 7.02
N LYS A 69 -4.45 -15.82 8.14
CA LYS A 69 -5.32 -16.96 8.49
C LYS A 69 -6.54 -17.05 7.58
N LYS A 70 -7.20 -15.94 7.33
CA LYS A 70 -8.44 -15.90 6.53
C LYS A 70 -8.21 -16.29 5.08
N TYR A 71 -7.13 -15.79 4.49
CA TYR A 71 -6.80 -16.01 3.08
C TYR A 71 -5.81 -17.16 2.86
N GLU A 72 -5.49 -17.90 3.91
CA GLU A 72 -4.57 -19.05 3.87
C GLU A 72 -3.21 -18.73 3.22
N ILE A 73 -2.64 -17.54 3.53
CA ILE A 73 -1.37 -17.10 2.98
C ILE A 73 -0.25 -17.96 3.58
N LYS A 74 0.31 -18.88 2.79
CA LYS A 74 1.32 -19.85 3.27
C LYS A 74 2.72 -19.56 2.78
N LYS A 75 2.86 -18.79 1.72
CA LYS A 75 4.13 -18.53 1.06
C LYS A 75 4.15 -17.15 0.44
N LEU A 76 5.29 -16.49 0.57
CA LEU A 76 5.60 -15.33 -0.24
C LEU A 76 5.92 -15.74 -1.68
N PRO A 77 5.60 -14.90 -2.67
CA PRO A 77 6.08 -15.12 -4.02
C PRO A 77 7.62 -15.15 -4.04
N PRO A 78 8.23 -15.87 -4.98
CA PRO A 78 9.68 -15.81 -5.16
C PRO A 78 10.09 -14.42 -5.63
N VAL A 79 11.24 -13.95 -5.17
CA VAL A 79 11.82 -12.68 -5.65
C VAL A 79 12.15 -12.82 -7.14
N PRO A 80 11.70 -11.89 -7.98
CA PRO A 80 12.13 -11.85 -9.37
C PRO A 80 13.64 -11.75 -9.49
N LYS A 81 14.22 -12.49 -10.43
CA LYS A 81 15.65 -12.37 -10.71
C LYS A 81 15.97 -10.97 -11.23
N GLY A 82 17.01 -10.35 -10.68
CA GLY A 82 17.43 -9.00 -11.08
C GLY A 82 16.72 -7.88 -10.34
N LEU A 83 15.79 -8.17 -9.43
CA LEU A 83 15.22 -7.17 -8.56
C LEU A 83 16.34 -6.48 -7.77
N GLY A 84 16.41 -5.17 -7.82
CA GLY A 84 17.48 -4.37 -7.21
C GLY A 84 18.44 -3.71 -8.21
N GLY A 85 18.40 -4.12 -9.49
CA GLY A 85 19.13 -3.48 -10.60
C GLY A 85 18.34 -2.42 -11.34
N GLU A 86 17.10 -2.16 -10.93
CA GLU A 86 16.18 -1.25 -11.60
C GLU A 86 16.51 0.22 -11.33
N VAL A 87 16.26 1.09 -12.32
CA VAL A 87 16.50 2.55 -12.21
C VAL A 87 15.73 3.18 -11.04
N ILE A 88 14.58 2.65 -10.70
CA ILE A 88 13.78 3.06 -9.54
C ILE A 88 14.59 2.98 -8.22
N ASN A 89 15.58 2.09 -8.13
CA ASN A 89 16.45 1.92 -6.97
C ASN A 89 17.56 2.96 -6.86
N GLU A 90 17.80 3.79 -7.87
CA GLU A 90 18.76 4.90 -7.77
C GLU A 90 18.31 5.95 -6.75
N ILE A 91 16.99 6.09 -6.55
CA ILE A 91 16.41 7.05 -5.59
C ILE A 91 16.37 6.46 -4.19
N TYR A 92 16.14 5.15 -4.09
CA TYR A 92 16.08 4.39 -2.83
C TYR A 92 16.66 3.00 -3.07
N PRO A 93 17.85 2.70 -2.55
CA PRO A 93 18.41 1.35 -2.64
C PRO A 93 17.42 0.35 -2.04
N PHE A 94 16.87 -0.50 -2.87
CA PHE A 94 15.92 -1.52 -2.43
C PHE A 94 16.69 -2.75 -1.94
N GLU A 95 16.66 -2.97 -0.64
CA GLU A 95 17.25 -4.16 -0.02
C GLU A 95 16.24 -5.30 -0.01
N ALA A 96 16.18 -6.06 -1.11
CA ALA A 96 15.21 -7.13 -1.31
C ALA A 96 15.15 -8.14 -0.16
N GLU A 97 16.30 -8.53 0.40
CA GLU A 97 16.35 -9.48 1.50
C GLU A 97 15.78 -8.91 2.81
N MET A 98 16.00 -7.64 3.09
CA MET A 98 15.41 -6.97 4.26
C MET A 98 13.90 -6.88 4.11
N PHE A 99 13.42 -6.42 2.96
CA PHE A 99 11.99 -6.35 2.64
C PHE A 99 11.28 -7.70 2.79
N LEU A 100 11.90 -8.78 2.26
CA LEU A 100 11.36 -10.13 2.40
C LEU A 100 11.40 -10.65 3.84
N SER A 101 12.41 -10.24 4.61
CA SER A 101 12.46 -10.57 6.04
C SER A 101 11.30 -9.95 6.79
N ASP A 102 10.98 -8.69 6.51
CA ASP A 102 9.84 -7.98 7.11
C ASP A 102 8.51 -8.63 6.71
N MET A 103 8.32 -8.92 5.42
CA MET A 103 7.12 -9.65 4.94
C MET A 103 6.98 -11.04 5.59
N ARG A 104 8.09 -11.77 5.84
CA ARG A 104 8.04 -13.04 6.57
C ARG A 104 7.64 -12.85 8.03
N GLY A 105 8.01 -11.72 8.63
CA GLY A 105 7.54 -11.31 9.95
C GLY A 105 6.02 -11.19 9.95
N ASP A 106 5.47 -10.43 9.04
CA ASP A 106 4.03 -10.18 8.92
C ASP A 106 3.20 -11.46 8.76
N ILE A 107 3.71 -12.45 7.99
CA ILE A 107 3.03 -13.76 7.83
C ILE A 107 2.94 -14.53 9.15
N ASN A 108 3.85 -14.31 10.07
CA ASN A 108 3.86 -14.96 11.38
C ASN A 108 3.14 -14.15 12.46
N ASP A 109 2.55 -13.03 12.12
CA ASP A 109 1.80 -12.20 13.05
C ASP A 109 0.61 -12.94 13.68
N THR A 110 0.28 -12.57 14.88
CA THR A 110 -0.81 -13.17 15.65
C THR A 110 -2.01 -12.23 15.68
N TYR A 111 -3.17 -12.76 15.34
CA TYR A 111 -4.44 -12.04 15.52
C TYR A 111 -4.87 -12.03 16.98
N TYR A 112 -5.00 -10.84 17.57
CA TYR A 112 -5.40 -10.65 18.96
C TYR A 112 -6.89 -10.31 19.12
N GLY A 113 -7.49 -9.62 18.14
CA GLY A 113 -8.90 -9.23 18.15
C GLY A 113 -9.22 -8.08 19.13
N ASP A 114 -8.20 -7.31 19.51
CA ASP A 114 -8.29 -6.16 20.45
C ASP A 114 -7.86 -4.84 19.80
N GLU A 115 -7.97 -4.76 18.46
CA GLU A 115 -7.62 -3.58 17.68
C GLU A 115 -8.45 -2.37 18.13
N LYS A 116 -7.78 -1.22 18.21
CA LYS A 116 -8.38 0.03 18.69
C LYS A 116 -8.74 0.98 17.56
N TYR A 117 -7.87 1.14 16.59
CA TYR A 117 -7.99 2.13 15.52
C TYR A 117 -8.22 1.50 14.14
N PHE A 118 -7.59 0.36 13.88
CA PHE A 118 -7.67 -0.31 12.60
C PHE A 118 -7.99 -1.80 12.78
N THR A 119 -9.23 -2.15 12.53
CA THR A 119 -9.76 -3.50 12.74
C THR A 119 -9.65 -4.38 11.49
N ALA A 120 -9.82 -5.69 11.67
CA ALA A 120 -9.92 -6.64 10.55
C ALA A 120 -11.00 -6.25 9.53
N LYS A 121 -12.15 -5.70 9.99
CA LYS A 121 -13.20 -5.20 9.09
C LYS A 121 -12.71 -4.01 8.27
N ASN A 122 -11.97 -3.08 8.88
CA ASN A 122 -11.40 -1.94 8.16
C ASN A 122 -10.40 -2.38 7.10
N ALA A 123 -9.56 -3.38 7.41
CA ALA A 123 -8.62 -3.94 6.46
C ALA A 123 -9.32 -4.54 5.24
N GLU A 124 -10.35 -5.36 5.44
CA GLU A 124 -11.12 -5.92 4.33
C GLU A 124 -11.79 -4.85 3.47
N GLU A 125 -12.28 -3.79 4.10
CA GLU A 125 -12.91 -2.68 3.39
C GLU A 125 -11.89 -1.92 2.55
N VAL A 126 -10.74 -1.55 3.11
CA VAL A 126 -9.70 -0.82 2.38
C VAL A 126 -9.07 -1.66 1.28
N ILE A 127 -8.83 -2.97 1.50
CA ILE A 127 -8.37 -3.88 0.45
C ILE A 127 -9.34 -3.90 -0.73
N ARG A 128 -10.63 -4.00 -0.46
CA ARG A 128 -11.67 -3.96 -1.52
C ARG A 128 -11.68 -2.63 -2.27
N LEU A 129 -11.47 -1.50 -1.59
CA LEU A 129 -11.34 -0.20 -2.22
C LEU A 129 -10.10 -0.14 -3.11
N CYS A 130 -8.94 -0.56 -2.62
CA CYS A 130 -7.69 -0.61 -3.38
C CYS A 130 -7.84 -1.48 -4.64
N VAL A 131 -8.34 -2.71 -4.49
CA VAL A 131 -8.57 -3.61 -5.64
C VAL A 131 -9.47 -2.98 -6.69
N ASN A 132 -10.58 -2.33 -6.28
CA ASN A 132 -11.48 -1.68 -7.22
C ASN A 132 -10.81 -0.50 -7.95
N VAL A 133 -10.07 0.34 -7.23
CA VAL A 133 -9.37 1.49 -7.84
C VAL A 133 -8.27 1.03 -8.78
N CYS A 134 -7.42 0.09 -8.34
CA CYS A 134 -6.30 -0.41 -9.14
C CYS A 134 -6.78 -1.17 -10.40
N ALA A 135 -7.85 -1.96 -10.30
CA ALA A 135 -8.43 -2.63 -11.46
C ALA A 135 -8.92 -1.63 -12.52
N ARG A 136 -9.62 -0.58 -12.09
CA ARG A 136 -10.10 0.48 -12.99
C ARG A 136 -8.96 1.30 -13.60
N GLU A 137 -7.94 1.59 -12.82
CA GLU A 137 -6.74 2.27 -13.32
C GLU A 137 -6.04 1.42 -14.38
N THR A 138 -5.84 0.13 -14.13
CA THR A 138 -5.24 -0.79 -15.10
C THR A 138 -6.05 -0.87 -16.40
N GLU A 139 -7.38 -0.92 -16.30
CA GLU A 139 -8.26 -0.89 -17.47
C GLU A 139 -8.16 0.44 -18.24
N ALA A 140 -8.04 1.56 -17.55
CA ALA A 140 -7.90 2.88 -18.15
C ALA A 140 -6.55 3.01 -18.87
N LEU A 141 -5.45 2.59 -18.22
CA LEU A 141 -4.12 2.56 -18.84
C LEU A 141 -4.09 1.75 -20.13
N GLY A 142 -4.80 0.61 -20.17
CA GLY A 142 -4.96 -0.18 -21.41
C GLY A 142 -5.64 0.57 -22.57
N ARG A 143 -6.29 1.71 -22.30
CA ARG A 143 -6.88 2.60 -23.29
C ARG A 143 -6.11 3.91 -23.48
N GLY A 144 -4.97 4.07 -22.82
CA GLY A 144 -4.20 5.32 -22.80
C GLY A 144 -4.87 6.43 -21.98
N GLU A 145 -5.64 6.07 -20.95
CA GLU A 145 -6.38 6.96 -20.07
C GLU A 145 -5.98 6.73 -18.62
N HIS A 146 -6.39 7.65 -17.72
CA HIS A 146 -6.30 7.47 -16.27
C HIS A 146 -7.70 7.44 -15.66
N PHE A 147 -7.92 6.52 -14.71
CA PHE A 147 -9.11 6.50 -13.88
C PHE A 147 -8.93 7.33 -12.62
N THR A 148 -7.73 7.29 -12.04
CA THR A 148 -7.44 7.89 -10.74
C THR A 148 -6.94 9.32 -10.91
N ALA A 149 -7.68 10.29 -10.39
CA ALA A 149 -7.26 11.69 -10.41
C ALA A 149 -6.38 12.00 -9.19
N PRO A 150 -5.15 12.51 -9.38
CA PRO A 150 -4.26 12.86 -8.27
C PRO A 150 -4.91 13.83 -7.27
N ASP A 151 -5.67 14.79 -7.76
CA ASP A 151 -6.36 15.81 -6.94
C ASP A 151 -7.32 15.23 -5.89
N GLU A 152 -7.84 14.04 -6.11
CA GLU A 152 -8.68 13.35 -5.13
C GLU A 152 -7.91 12.89 -3.89
N TYR A 153 -6.58 12.84 -3.96
CA TYR A 153 -5.68 12.34 -2.94
C TYR A 153 -4.65 13.36 -2.46
N ILE A 154 -4.76 14.63 -2.92
CA ILE A 154 -3.93 15.72 -2.39
C ILE A 154 -4.33 15.96 -0.93
N TRP A 155 -3.35 15.86 -0.08
CA TRP A 155 -3.46 16.16 1.34
C TRP A 155 -3.26 17.66 1.51
N GLU A 156 -4.26 18.36 2.03
CA GLU A 156 -3.99 19.67 2.58
C GLU A 156 -2.90 19.50 3.65
N ALA A 157 -1.75 20.11 3.42
CA ALA A 157 -0.70 20.14 4.41
C ALA A 157 -1.31 20.77 5.67
N ILE A 158 -1.43 19.97 6.73
CA ILE A 158 -1.86 20.48 8.03
C ILE A 158 -0.82 21.52 8.42
N LYS A 159 -1.23 22.79 8.39
CA LYS A 159 -0.42 23.92 8.84
C LYS A 159 -0.24 23.86 10.33
#